data_4252ccbb7a7af582519e8dccfa1584c7
#
_entry.id   4252ccbb7a7af582519e8dccfa1584c7
#
_cell.length_a   1.000
_cell.length_b   1.000
_cell.length_c   1.000
_cell.angle_alpha   90.00
_cell.angle_beta   90.00
_cell.angle_gamma   90.00
#
_symmetry.space_group_name_H-M   'P 1'
#
loop_
_entity.id
_entity.type
_entity.pdbx_description
1 polymer ?
#
loop_
_entity_poly.entity_id
_entity_poly.type
_entity_poly.pdbx_seq_one_letter_code
_entity_poly.pdbx_strand_id
1 'polypeptide(L)'
;KSCCHGVILYLRKDKYKTDRQRYNFYKMETLPFASNSSITISNLAVKMLKEIFEEGEIYKKAGVIVTEIIPENQKQFHLFEEENPKHQKLMQVMDAYHKKIGERKIRLGNQDLQRTWKMKQNHLSPKYTTDFKDIFKVKVN
;
A
#
# COMPACT_ATOMS: atom_id res chain seq x y z
N LYS A 1 11.51 2.75 -13.98
CA LYS A 1 10.76 2.90 -12.71
C LYS A 1 9.86 4.12 -12.79
N SER A 2 8.86 4.20 -11.90
CA SER A 2 7.92 5.33 -11.83
C SER A 2 7.99 5.99 -10.46
N CYS A 3 7.69 7.28 -10.41
CA CYS A 3 7.54 8.07 -9.20
C CYS A 3 6.11 8.56 -9.10
N CYS A 4 5.60 8.80 -7.90
CA CYS A 4 4.31 9.44 -7.67
C CYS A 4 4.50 10.81 -7.02
N HIS A 5 3.57 11.72 -7.27
CA HIS A 5 3.54 13.04 -6.65
C HIS A 5 2.35 13.18 -5.70
N GLY A 6 1.19 12.58 -6.01
CA GLY A 6 0.02 12.61 -5.16
C GLY A 6 -0.16 11.33 -4.34
N VAL A 7 -0.65 11.48 -3.12
CA VAL A 7 -0.97 10.37 -2.21
C VAL A 7 -2.35 10.58 -1.62
N ILE A 8 -3.21 9.59 -1.74
CA ILE A 8 -4.55 9.58 -1.14
C ILE A 8 -4.57 8.50 -0.06
N LEU A 9 -4.89 8.88 1.15
CA LEU A 9 -5.20 7.97 2.23
C LEU A 9 -6.71 7.86 2.40
N TYR A 10 -7.20 6.65 2.57
CA TYR A 10 -8.61 6.45 2.91
C TYR A 10 -8.78 5.49 4.08
N LEU A 11 -9.79 5.78 4.90
CA LEU A 11 -10.29 4.93 5.96
C LEU A 11 -11.77 4.66 5.73
N ARG A 12 -12.21 3.44 5.99
CA ARG A 12 -13.60 3.03 5.83
C ARG A 12 -14.12 2.30 7.06
N LYS A 13 -15.16 2.83 7.65
CA LYS A 13 -15.92 2.19 8.73
C LYS A 13 -16.91 1.15 8.19
N ASP A 14 -17.52 0.35 9.06
CA ASP A 14 -18.55 -0.60 8.64
C ASP A 14 -19.87 0.15 8.36
N LYS A 15 -20.33 0.07 7.13
CA LYS A 15 -21.57 0.73 6.65
C LYS A 15 -22.81 0.33 7.44
N TYR A 16 -22.83 -0.87 8.01
CA TYR A 16 -24.00 -1.42 8.72
C TYR A 16 -23.99 -1.15 10.21
N LYS A 17 -22.86 -0.77 10.78
CA LYS A 17 -22.69 -0.53 12.22
C LYS A 17 -22.56 0.95 12.61
N THR A 18 -22.33 1.81 11.64
CA THR A 18 -22.10 3.24 11.87
C THR A 18 -23.31 4.03 11.38
N ASP A 19 -23.71 5.05 12.14
CA ASP A 19 -24.76 5.98 11.74
C ASP A 19 -24.40 6.58 10.37
N ARG A 20 -25.37 6.61 9.45
CA ARG A 20 -25.20 6.61 8.00
C ARG A 20 -24.45 7.81 7.39
N GLN A 21 -24.05 8.80 8.16
CA GLN A 21 -23.58 10.07 7.57
C GLN A 21 -22.10 10.10 7.14
N ARG A 22 -21.20 9.35 7.78
CA ARG A 22 -19.78 9.31 7.37
C ARG A 22 -19.13 7.95 7.63
N TYR A 23 -19.15 7.08 6.64
CA TYR A 23 -18.43 5.80 6.70
C TYR A 23 -17.12 5.78 5.89
N ASN A 24 -16.88 6.78 5.06
CA ASN A 24 -15.65 6.94 4.29
C ASN A 24 -14.95 8.24 4.70
N PHE A 25 -13.68 8.13 5.05
CA PHE A 25 -12.79 9.26 5.28
C PHE A 25 -11.66 9.15 4.27
N TYR A 26 -11.31 10.23 3.64
CA TYR A 26 -10.16 10.28 2.74
C TYR A 26 -9.47 11.64 2.87
N LYS A 27 -8.18 11.62 2.69
CA LYS A 27 -7.34 12.80 2.59
C LYS A 27 -6.37 12.64 1.46
N MET A 28 -6.15 13.70 0.70
CA MET A 28 -5.19 13.76 -0.38
C MET A 28 -4.15 14.83 -0.05
N GLU A 29 -2.89 14.49 -0.16
CA GLU A 29 -1.77 15.44 -0.12
C GLU A 29 -0.79 15.13 -1.25
N THR A 30 -0.07 16.16 -1.67
CA THR A 30 1.02 16.04 -2.64
C THR A 30 2.35 16.01 -1.94
N LEU A 31 3.27 15.23 -2.49
CA LEU A 31 4.66 15.27 -2.08
C LEU A 31 5.31 16.55 -2.62
N PRO A 32 6.30 17.11 -1.93
CA PRO A 32 7.03 18.28 -2.44
C PRO A 32 7.79 17.99 -3.74
N PHE A 33 8.12 16.73 -3.97
CA PHE A 33 8.75 16.23 -5.20
C PHE A 33 8.25 14.83 -5.53
N ALA A 34 8.24 14.47 -6.80
CA ALA A 34 7.85 13.11 -7.20
C ALA A 34 8.83 12.08 -6.63
N SER A 35 8.34 11.06 -5.92
CA SER A 35 9.17 10.06 -5.25
C SER A 35 8.67 8.64 -5.51
N ASN A 36 9.62 7.68 -5.49
CA ASN A 36 9.36 6.26 -5.44
C ASN A 36 9.81 5.63 -4.11
N SER A 37 10.18 6.46 -3.14
CA SER A 37 10.60 6.01 -1.82
C SER A 37 9.41 5.59 -0.97
N SER A 38 9.35 4.30 -0.63
CA SER A 38 8.34 3.78 0.29
C SER A 38 8.40 4.47 1.68
N ILE A 39 9.57 4.95 2.09
CA ILE A 39 9.73 5.69 3.35
C ILE A 39 9.03 7.04 3.26
N THR A 40 9.28 7.80 2.20
CA THR A 40 8.69 9.13 1.98
C THR A 40 7.17 9.04 1.87
N ILE A 41 6.66 8.11 1.05
CA ILE A 41 5.23 7.88 0.87
C ILE A 41 4.57 7.42 2.19
N SER A 42 5.20 6.51 2.91
CA SER A 42 4.70 6.00 4.19
C SER A 42 4.64 7.09 5.27
N ASN A 43 5.68 7.94 5.36
CA ASN A 43 5.70 9.04 6.33
C ASN A 43 4.56 10.04 6.05
N LEU A 44 4.32 10.39 4.77
CA LEU A 44 3.20 11.25 4.40
C LEU A 44 1.86 10.59 4.73
N ALA A 45 1.70 9.30 4.42
CA ALA A 45 0.49 8.55 4.75
C ALA A 45 0.22 8.50 6.25
N VAL A 46 1.25 8.30 7.08
CA VAL A 46 1.13 8.31 8.55
C VAL A 46 0.77 9.70 9.07
N LYS A 47 1.34 10.76 8.50
CA LYS A 47 0.95 12.15 8.83
C LYS A 47 -0.54 12.36 8.56
N MET A 48 -1.00 12.04 7.34
CA MET A 48 -2.42 12.14 6.97
C MET A 48 -3.33 11.29 7.86
N LEU A 49 -2.86 10.08 8.23
CA LEU A 49 -3.61 9.17 9.11
C LEU A 49 -3.92 9.80 10.46
N LYS A 50 -2.96 10.48 11.09
CA LYS A 50 -3.13 11.15 12.37
C LYS A 50 -4.22 12.24 12.34
N GLU A 51 -4.52 12.78 11.18
CA GLU A 51 -5.50 13.84 11.02
C GLU A 51 -6.92 13.32 10.77
N ILE A 52 -7.07 12.12 10.18
CA ILE A 52 -8.40 11.56 9.86
C ILE A 52 -8.79 10.36 10.75
N PHE A 53 -7.86 9.89 11.56
CA PHE A 53 -8.11 8.78 12.49
C PHE A 53 -8.83 9.28 13.74
N GLU A 54 -9.92 8.63 14.08
CA GLU A 54 -10.71 8.87 15.30
C GLU A 54 -10.54 7.67 16.24
N GLU A 55 -10.08 7.92 17.44
CA GLU A 55 -9.90 6.90 18.46
C GLU A 55 -11.24 6.33 18.92
N GLY A 56 -11.29 5.02 19.16
CA GLY A 56 -12.54 4.33 19.57
C GLY A 56 -13.40 3.86 18.39
N GLU A 57 -13.11 4.27 17.17
CA GLU A 57 -13.85 3.88 15.98
C GLU A 57 -13.33 2.57 15.35
N ILE A 58 -14.27 1.77 14.84
CA ILE A 58 -13.93 0.49 14.19
C ILE A 58 -13.82 0.70 12.68
N TYR A 59 -12.62 0.59 12.17
CA TYR A 59 -12.35 0.67 10.75
C TYR A 59 -12.32 -0.73 10.11
N LYS A 60 -12.99 -0.87 8.97
CA LYS A 60 -13.06 -2.12 8.19
C LYS A 60 -12.00 -2.18 7.09
N LYS A 61 -11.64 -1.03 6.53
CA LYS A 61 -10.61 -0.91 5.49
C LYS A 61 -9.79 0.35 5.69
N ALA A 62 -8.51 0.24 5.41
CA ALA A 62 -7.60 1.35 5.21
C ALA A 62 -6.79 1.10 3.94
N GLY A 63 -6.39 2.16 3.26
CA GLY A 63 -5.54 2.02 2.09
C GLY A 63 -4.91 3.33 1.66
N VAL A 64 -3.85 3.19 0.88
CA VAL A 64 -3.13 4.29 0.26
C VAL A 64 -3.19 4.10 -1.25
N ILE A 65 -3.55 5.18 -1.95
CA ILE A 65 -3.54 5.24 -3.42
C ILE A 65 -2.50 6.29 -3.81
N VAL A 66 -1.60 5.93 -4.69
CA VAL A 66 -0.64 6.86 -5.28
C VAL A 66 -1.18 7.36 -6.60
N THR A 67 -1.07 8.67 -6.84
CA THR A 67 -1.54 9.36 -8.03
C THR A 67 -0.44 10.18 -8.67
N GLU A 68 -0.72 10.79 -9.81
CA GLU A 68 0.27 11.59 -10.54
C GLU A 68 1.56 10.81 -10.79
N ILE A 69 1.38 9.62 -11.38
CA ILE A 69 2.50 8.70 -11.62
C ILE A 69 3.22 9.16 -12.89
N ILE A 70 4.52 9.45 -12.74
CA ILE A 70 5.40 9.85 -13.83
C ILE A 70 6.58 8.87 -13.95
N PRO A 71 7.17 8.72 -15.15
CA PRO A 71 8.43 8.01 -15.31
C PRO A 71 9.55 8.69 -14.51
N GLU A 72 10.47 7.89 -13.94
CA GLU A 72 11.57 8.40 -13.12
C GLU A 72 12.50 9.37 -13.87
N ASN A 73 12.63 9.22 -15.20
CA ASN A 73 13.42 10.10 -16.05
C ASN A 73 12.75 11.45 -16.35
N GLN A 74 11.48 11.63 -15.98
CA GLN A 74 10.72 12.88 -16.11
C GLN A 74 10.57 13.59 -14.77
N LYS A 75 11.24 13.12 -13.73
CA LYS A 75 11.22 13.74 -12.41
C LYS A 75 11.81 15.13 -12.48
N GLN A 76 11.02 16.15 -12.12
CA GLN A 76 11.53 17.50 -11.91
C GLN A 76 12.24 17.59 -10.56
N PHE A 77 13.45 18.13 -10.57
CA PHE A 77 14.19 18.43 -9.36
C PHE A 77 13.71 19.76 -8.78
N HIS A 78 13.39 19.75 -7.49
CA HIS A 78 13.09 20.98 -6.78
C HIS A 78 14.41 21.69 -6.39
N LEU A 79 14.46 23.00 -6.53
CA LEU A 79 15.67 23.78 -6.30
C LEU A 79 16.05 23.83 -4.80
N PHE A 80 15.05 23.67 -3.92
CA PHE A 80 15.19 23.85 -2.47
C PHE A 80 14.91 22.58 -1.65
N GLU A 81 14.41 21.51 -2.27
CA GLU A 81 14.10 20.27 -1.58
C GLU A 81 14.66 19.09 -2.37
N GLU A 82 15.59 18.38 -1.75
CA GLU A 82 16.20 17.19 -2.31
C GLU A 82 15.73 15.94 -1.58
N GLU A 83 15.38 14.92 -2.35
CA GLU A 83 15.18 13.60 -1.81
C GLU A 83 16.49 13.03 -1.29
N ASN A 84 16.47 12.45 -0.09
CA ASN A 84 17.67 11.83 0.47
C ASN A 84 18.22 10.77 -0.51
N PRO A 85 19.44 10.94 -1.06
CA PRO A 85 19.99 10.03 -2.08
C PRO A 85 20.16 8.59 -1.56
N LYS A 86 20.23 8.41 -0.25
CA LYS A 86 20.28 7.07 0.37
C LYS A 86 18.97 6.31 0.19
N HIS A 87 17.82 7.00 0.09
CA HIS A 87 16.53 6.35 -0.12
C HIS A 87 16.48 5.61 -1.45
N GLN A 88 16.97 6.20 -2.52
CA GLN A 88 17.00 5.58 -3.84
C GLN A 88 17.82 4.26 -3.83
N LYS A 89 19.03 4.31 -3.24
CA LYS A 89 19.87 3.12 -3.11
C LYS A 89 19.20 2.04 -2.24
N LEU A 90 18.57 2.44 -1.14
CA LEU A 90 17.85 1.53 -0.25
C LEU A 90 16.69 0.85 -0.97
N MET A 91 15.87 1.60 -1.72
CA MET A 91 14.75 1.04 -2.48
C MET A 91 15.24 0.06 -3.55
N GLN A 92 16.36 0.36 -4.22
CA GLN A 92 16.97 -0.57 -5.20
C GLN A 92 17.39 -1.90 -4.56
N VAL A 93 18.04 -1.83 -3.39
CA VAL A 93 18.45 -3.03 -2.64
C VAL A 93 17.22 -3.82 -2.17
N MET A 94 16.21 -3.15 -1.62
CA MET A 94 14.97 -3.80 -1.18
C MET A 94 14.26 -4.50 -2.35
N ASP A 95 14.13 -3.84 -3.50
CA ASP A 95 13.52 -4.41 -4.71
C ASP A 95 14.29 -5.64 -5.20
N ALA A 96 15.63 -5.57 -5.23
CA ALA A 96 16.47 -6.70 -5.63
C ALA A 96 16.31 -7.90 -4.67
N TYR A 97 16.24 -7.63 -3.38
CA TYR A 97 16.01 -8.65 -2.36
C TYR A 97 14.62 -9.28 -2.47
N HIS A 98 13.56 -8.47 -2.64
CA HIS A 98 12.21 -8.97 -2.82
C HIS A 98 12.09 -9.86 -4.06
N LYS A 99 12.77 -9.48 -5.15
CA LYS A 99 12.80 -10.28 -6.38
C LYS A 99 13.54 -11.62 -6.20
N LYS A 100 14.61 -11.65 -5.41
CA LYS A 100 15.48 -12.84 -5.25
C LYS A 100 14.95 -13.82 -4.19
N ILE A 101 14.48 -13.33 -3.06
CA ILE A 101 14.17 -14.14 -1.86
C ILE A 101 12.65 -14.21 -1.60
N GLY A 102 11.88 -13.38 -2.29
CA GLY A 102 10.45 -13.22 -2.09
C GLY A 102 10.10 -12.01 -1.24
N GLU A 103 8.89 -11.54 -1.44
CA GLU A 103 8.34 -10.41 -0.70
C GLU A 103 8.29 -10.67 0.81
N ARG A 104 8.40 -9.62 1.61
CA ARG A 104 8.19 -9.62 3.07
C ARG A 104 9.34 -10.09 3.94
N LYS A 105 10.48 -10.45 3.40
CA LYS A 105 11.67 -10.76 4.22
C LYS A 105 12.32 -9.50 4.77
N ILE A 106 12.34 -8.42 3.96
CA ILE A 106 12.78 -7.09 4.39
C ILE A 106 11.55 -6.19 4.43
N ARG A 107 11.39 -5.40 5.49
CA ARG A 107 10.25 -4.51 5.70
C ARG A 107 10.69 -3.20 6.32
N LEU A 108 9.87 -2.17 6.15
CA LEU A 108 10.01 -0.93 6.89
C LEU A 108 9.63 -1.16 8.37
N GLY A 109 10.31 -0.47 9.29
CA GLY A 109 10.10 -0.65 10.72
C GLY A 109 8.70 -0.28 11.23
N ASN A 110 7.93 0.48 10.44
CA ASN A 110 6.54 0.82 10.74
C ASN A 110 5.52 -0.22 10.25
N GLN A 111 5.97 -1.32 9.64
CA GLN A 111 5.09 -2.40 9.19
C GLN A 111 4.92 -3.46 10.28
N ASP A 112 3.67 -3.94 10.47
CA ASP A 112 3.39 -5.08 11.34
C ASP A 112 4.09 -6.34 10.82
N LEU A 113 5.05 -6.84 11.61
CA LEU A 113 5.85 -8.00 11.26
C LEU A 113 5.02 -9.29 11.26
N GLN A 114 4.04 -9.39 12.13
CA GLN A 114 3.21 -10.59 12.31
C GLN A 114 1.99 -10.61 11.39
N ARG A 115 1.65 -9.47 10.78
CA ARG A 115 0.43 -9.30 9.98
C ARG A 115 -0.82 -9.75 10.74
N THR A 116 -0.95 -9.29 11.97
CA THR A 116 -2.09 -9.58 12.84
C THR A 116 -3.41 -9.20 12.18
N TRP A 117 -3.40 -8.09 11.41
CA TRP A 117 -4.54 -7.66 10.64
C TRP A 117 -4.43 -8.12 9.18
N LYS A 118 -5.28 -9.05 8.78
CA LYS A 118 -5.39 -9.57 7.40
C LYS A 118 -6.84 -9.86 7.04
N MET A 119 -7.14 -9.85 5.77
CA MET A 119 -8.46 -10.26 5.27
C MET A 119 -8.73 -11.71 5.67
N LYS A 120 -9.90 -11.99 6.24
CA LYS A 120 -10.34 -13.36 6.53
C LYS A 120 -10.65 -14.06 5.21
N GLN A 121 -9.95 -15.15 4.92
CA GLN A 121 -10.08 -15.95 3.71
C GLN A 121 -10.22 -17.43 4.06
N ASN A 122 -11.16 -17.75 4.96
CA ASN A 122 -11.32 -19.09 5.51
C ASN A 122 -12.08 -20.03 4.56
N HIS A 123 -12.82 -19.47 3.58
CA HIS A 123 -13.63 -20.20 2.63
C HIS A 123 -13.34 -19.68 1.22
N LEU A 124 -12.19 -20.08 0.67
CA LEU A 124 -11.84 -19.81 -0.72
C LEU A 124 -12.35 -20.94 -1.60
N SER A 125 -12.97 -20.60 -2.73
CA SER A 125 -13.23 -21.56 -3.79
C SER A 125 -11.92 -22.06 -4.40
N PRO A 126 -11.89 -23.31 -4.90
CA PRO A 126 -10.74 -23.81 -5.64
C PRO A 126 -10.43 -22.94 -6.86
N LYS A 127 -9.17 -22.89 -7.24
CA LYS A 127 -8.67 -22.06 -8.33
C LYS A 127 -8.68 -22.81 -9.65
N TYR A 128 -9.84 -23.27 -10.08
CA TYR A 128 -10.02 -24.16 -11.25
C TYR A 128 -9.36 -23.68 -12.54
N THR A 129 -9.22 -22.37 -12.74
CA THR A 129 -8.69 -21.78 -13.96
C THR A 129 -7.25 -21.28 -13.84
N THR A 130 -6.70 -21.19 -12.63
CA THR A 130 -5.40 -20.54 -12.36
C THR A 130 -4.41 -21.44 -11.62
N ASP A 131 -4.83 -22.59 -11.11
CA ASP A 131 -3.97 -23.57 -10.46
C ASP A 131 -4.25 -24.96 -11.01
N PHE A 132 -3.26 -25.58 -11.68
CA PHE A 132 -3.39 -26.93 -12.25
C PHE A 132 -3.69 -28.02 -11.22
N LYS A 133 -3.40 -27.80 -9.94
CA LYS A 133 -3.70 -28.75 -8.86
C LYS A 133 -5.18 -28.81 -8.53
N ASP A 134 -5.90 -27.71 -8.77
CA ASP A 134 -7.30 -27.55 -8.45
C ASP A 134 -8.24 -27.89 -9.63
N ILE A 135 -7.70 -28.29 -10.78
CA ILE A 135 -8.49 -28.69 -11.96
C ILE A 135 -9.31 -29.96 -11.64
N PHE A 136 -10.56 -29.95 -12.05
CA PHE A 136 -11.44 -31.12 -11.97
C PHE A 136 -10.85 -32.32 -12.72
N LYS A 137 -10.66 -33.41 -12.02
CA LYS A 137 -10.29 -34.71 -12.64
C LYS A 137 -11.54 -35.51 -12.88
N VAL A 138 -11.92 -35.65 -14.13
CA VAL A 138 -13.04 -36.53 -14.54
C VAL A 138 -12.48 -37.95 -14.75
N LYS A 139 -13.01 -38.91 -14.02
CA LYS A 139 -12.73 -40.32 -14.31
C LYS A 139 -13.71 -40.77 -15.39
N VAL A 140 -13.18 -41.15 -16.53
CA VAL A 140 -13.94 -41.82 -17.59
C VAL A 140 -13.87 -43.34 -17.30
N ASN A 141 -15.03 -43.96 -17.05
CA ASN A 141 -15.14 -45.42 -16.91
C ASN A 141 -15.26 -46.03 -18.28
#